data_d5a9cff9e06858e5853d7173c62f0cff
#
_entry.id   d5a9cff9e06858e5853d7173c62f0cff
#
_cell.length_a   1.000
_cell.length_b   1.000
_cell.length_c   1.000
_cell.angle_alpha   90.00
_cell.angle_beta   90.00
_cell.angle_gamma   90.00
#
_symmetry.space_group_name_H-M   'P 1'
#
loop_
_entity.id
_entity.type
_entity.pdbx_description
1 polymer ?
#
loop_
_entity_poly.entity_id
_entity_poly.type
_entity_poly.pdbx_seq_one_letter_code
_entity_poly.pdbx_strand_id
1 'polypeptide(L)'
;MNFDIFEKYSKLFDPGIPDYVFFLSFWSTSLLIAILLIIMKGLDVRRTVMGTLLAECIFIIFCSTVIYRETLPEPHSNFMPFWSYQAIWEGDDMCLVEVLLNVILFIPVGFLACGFRRINRWWKMALLGCVISCSIEGLQLWLQKGLCELDDVFHNTLGAIVGYGSYRWIASVLSRRMMKNNNK
;
A
#
# COMPACT_ATOMS: atom_id res chain seq x y z
N MET A 1 23.59 18.88 11.85
CA MET A 1 22.48 18.01 11.43
C MET A 1 22.29 17.03 12.58
N ASN A 2 21.19 17.14 13.33
CA ASN A 2 21.01 16.42 14.58
C ASN A 2 20.89 14.92 14.31
N PHE A 3 21.82 14.14 14.86
CA PHE A 3 21.86 12.67 14.75
C PHE A 3 20.56 12.05 15.29
N ASP A 4 19.99 12.65 16.34
CA ASP A 4 18.73 12.25 16.97
C ASP A 4 17.52 12.31 16.00
N ILE A 5 17.48 13.30 15.09
CA ILE A 5 16.42 13.45 14.10
C ILE A 5 16.50 12.31 13.08
N PHE A 6 17.72 12.01 12.59
CA PHE A 6 17.90 10.93 11.62
C PHE A 6 17.53 9.57 12.20
N GLU A 7 17.93 9.28 13.45
CA GLU A 7 17.59 8.02 14.13
C GLU A 7 16.07 7.91 14.35
N LYS A 8 15.40 9.01 14.73
CA LYS A 8 13.96 9.08 14.92
C LYS A 8 13.22 8.75 13.63
N TYR A 9 13.61 9.34 12.49
CA TYR A 9 12.98 9.07 11.20
C TYR A 9 13.36 7.70 10.62
N SER A 10 14.56 7.20 10.86
CA SER A 10 14.96 5.87 10.37
C SER A 10 14.10 4.75 10.95
N LYS A 11 13.67 4.87 12.20
CA LYS A 11 12.73 3.92 12.83
C LYS A 11 11.35 3.93 12.20
N LEU A 12 10.89 5.07 11.70
CA LEU A 12 9.62 5.17 10.97
C LEU A 12 9.66 4.48 9.60
N PHE A 13 10.84 4.49 8.96
CA PHE A 13 11.05 3.84 7.65
C PHE A 13 11.42 2.36 7.78
N ASP A 14 11.66 1.87 8.99
CA ASP A 14 11.89 0.45 9.22
C ASP A 14 10.55 -0.28 9.29
N PRO A 15 10.22 -1.12 8.30
CA PRO A 15 8.96 -1.86 8.29
C PRO A 15 8.91 -2.96 9.36
N GLY A 16 9.98 -3.14 10.17
CA GLY A 16 10.09 -4.20 11.16
C GLY A 16 10.13 -5.62 10.58
N ILE A 17 10.10 -5.75 9.25
CA ILE A 17 10.08 -7.04 8.57
C ILE A 17 11.51 -7.53 8.39
N PRO A 18 11.86 -8.74 8.85
CA PRO A 18 13.19 -9.30 8.61
C PRO A 18 13.52 -9.41 7.12
N ASP A 19 14.75 -9.09 6.73
CA ASP A 19 15.21 -9.11 5.34
C ASP A 19 14.90 -10.41 4.61
N TYR A 20 15.04 -11.56 5.30
CA TYR A 20 14.76 -12.87 4.71
C TYR A 20 13.29 -13.02 4.30
N VAL A 21 12.35 -12.35 4.96
CA VAL A 21 10.92 -12.39 4.59
C VAL A 21 10.71 -11.67 3.27
N PHE A 22 11.35 -10.51 3.05
CA PHE A 22 11.34 -9.84 1.75
C PHE A 22 11.93 -10.72 0.65
N PHE A 23 13.09 -11.34 0.90
CA PHE A 23 13.71 -12.24 -0.07
C PHE A 23 12.83 -13.43 -0.40
N LEU A 24 12.29 -14.11 0.61
CA LEU A 24 11.44 -15.28 0.41
C LEU A 24 10.14 -14.91 -0.32
N SER A 25 9.49 -13.81 0.03
CA SER A 25 8.27 -13.35 -0.61
C SER A 25 8.55 -12.98 -2.08
N PHE A 26 9.62 -12.23 -2.35
CA PHE A 26 10.01 -11.86 -3.71
C PHE A 26 10.29 -13.08 -4.61
N TRP A 27 11.07 -14.06 -4.12
CA TRP A 27 11.38 -15.26 -4.90
C TRP A 27 10.19 -16.17 -5.06
N SER A 28 9.36 -16.35 -4.03
CA SER A 28 8.14 -17.17 -4.12
C SER A 28 7.13 -16.57 -5.09
N THR A 29 6.94 -15.26 -5.08
CA THR A 29 6.07 -14.56 -6.02
C THR A 29 6.59 -14.65 -7.45
N SER A 30 7.89 -14.49 -7.66
CA SER A 30 8.52 -14.63 -8.96
C SER A 30 8.36 -16.06 -9.52
N LEU A 31 8.57 -17.06 -8.68
CA LEU A 31 8.36 -18.47 -9.02
C LEU A 31 6.89 -18.77 -9.36
N LEU A 32 5.96 -18.24 -8.56
CA LEU A 32 4.53 -18.40 -8.79
C LEU A 32 4.11 -17.79 -10.14
N ILE A 33 4.60 -16.60 -10.47
CA ILE A 33 4.38 -15.97 -11.78
C ILE A 33 4.87 -16.89 -12.90
N ALA A 34 6.11 -17.40 -12.79
CA ALA A 34 6.68 -18.27 -13.79
C ALA A 34 5.85 -19.57 -13.96
N ILE A 35 5.45 -20.20 -12.88
CA ILE A 35 4.62 -21.41 -12.89
C ILE A 35 3.26 -21.14 -13.54
N LEU A 36 2.58 -20.06 -13.16
CA LEU A 36 1.29 -19.70 -13.74
C LEU A 36 1.37 -19.43 -15.22
N LEU A 37 2.43 -18.76 -15.69
CA LEU A 37 2.64 -18.49 -17.12
C LEU A 37 2.96 -19.76 -17.93
N ILE A 38 3.63 -20.74 -17.32
CA ILE A 38 3.97 -22.01 -18.00
C ILE A 38 2.75 -22.93 -18.07
N ILE A 39 2.04 -23.12 -16.94
CA ILE A 39 0.97 -24.12 -16.83
C ILE A 39 -0.31 -23.62 -17.48
N MET A 40 -0.66 -22.38 -17.29
CA MET A 40 -1.94 -21.84 -17.72
C MET A 40 -1.82 -21.15 -19.09
N LYS A 41 -1.63 -21.93 -20.14
CA LYS A 41 -1.65 -21.44 -21.53
C LYS A 41 -2.95 -20.68 -21.80
N GLY A 42 -2.86 -19.38 -22.12
CA GLY A 42 -4.01 -18.53 -22.40
C GLY A 42 -4.37 -17.52 -21.30
N LEU A 43 -3.66 -17.49 -20.16
CA LEU A 43 -3.78 -16.40 -19.22
C LEU A 43 -3.26 -15.09 -19.82
N ASP A 44 -3.95 -14.00 -19.53
CA ASP A 44 -3.45 -12.66 -19.79
C ASP A 44 -2.24 -12.38 -18.89
N VAL A 45 -1.03 -12.44 -19.48
CA VAL A 45 0.26 -12.24 -18.78
C VAL A 45 0.22 -11.00 -17.90
N ARG A 46 -0.34 -9.90 -18.41
CA ARG A 46 -0.44 -8.65 -17.65
C ARG A 46 -1.28 -8.81 -16.39
N ARG A 47 -2.44 -9.48 -16.49
CA ARG A 47 -3.31 -9.69 -15.32
C ARG A 47 -2.67 -10.61 -14.30
N THR A 48 -1.98 -11.64 -14.77
CA THR A 48 -1.27 -12.57 -13.90
C THR A 48 -0.19 -11.84 -13.13
N VAL A 49 0.68 -11.10 -13.81
CA VAL A 49 1.77 -10.34 -13.18
C VAL A 49 1.22 -9.28 -12.21
N MET A 50 0.26 -8.46 -12.64
CA MET A 50 -0.30 -7.43 -11.76
C MET A 50 -1.05 -8.02 -10.57
N GLY A 51 -1.70 -9.16 -10.72
CA GLY A 51 -2.42 -9.85 -9.65
C GLY A 51 -1.49 -10.45 -8.60
N THR A 52 -0.42 -11.10 -9.03
CA THR A 52 0.58 -11.66 -8.11
C THR A 52 1.35 -10.57 -7.38
N LEU A 53 1.74 -9.50 -8.07
CA LEU A 53 2.37 -8.34 -7.43
C LEU A 53 1.43 -7.62 -6.46
N LEU A 54 0.13 -7.55 -6.76
CA LEU A 54 -0.86 -6.99 -5.84
C LEU A 54 -0.98 -7.85 -4.58
N ALA A 55 -1.03 -9.16 -4.72
CA ALA A 55 -1.07 -10.07 -3.57
C ALA A 55 0.19 -9.94 -2.70
N GLU A 56 1.36 -9.86 -3.33
CA GLU A 56 2.64 -9.63 -2.66
C GLU A 56 2.65 -8.29 -1.92
N CYS A 57 2.21 -7.21 -2.57
CA CYS A 57 2.13 -5.89 -1.96
C CYS A 57 1.22 -5.91 -0.71
N ILE A 58 0.03 -6.51 -0.81
CA ILE A 58 -0.88 -6.65 0.33
C ILE A 58 -0.25 -7.48 1.44
N PHE A 59 0.45 -8.56 1.11
CA PHE A 59 1.16 -9.39 2.08
C PHE A 59 2.25 -8.61 2.83
N ILE A 60 3.08 -7.84 2.12
CA ILE A 60 4.12 -7.00 2.73
C ILE A 60 3.50 -5.93 3.63
N ILE A 61 2.44 -5.26 3.17
CA ILE A 61 1.70 -4.28 3.99
C ILE A 61 1.20 -4.95 5.28
N PHE A 62 0.58 -6.12 5.16
CA PHE A 62 0.06 -6.85 6.32
C PHE A 62 1.18 -7.28 7.29
N CYS A 63 2.33 -7.72 6.75
CA CYS A 63 3.50 -8.04 7.57
C CYS A 63 3.98 -6.81 8.35
N SER A 64 4.17 -5.66 7.68
CA SER A 64 4.71 -4.45 8.31
C SER A 64 3.75 -3.82 9.32
N THR A 65 2.46 -3.87 9.05
CA THR A 65 1.46 -3.16 9.86
C THR A 65 0.85 -4.02 10.97
N VAL A 66 0.84 -5.35 10.81
CA VAL A 66 0.19 -6.26 11.77
C VAL A 66 1.17 -7.27 12.37
N ILE A 67 1.85 -8.07 11.52
CA ILE A 67 2.61 -9.23 12.02
C ILE A 67 3.82 -8.78 12.83
N TYR A 68 4.65 -7.90 12.27
CA TYR A 68 5.92 -7.46 12.86
C TYR A 68 5.79 -6.19 13.71
N ARG A 69 4.57 -5.64 13.87
CA ARG A 69 4.31 -4.52 14.76
C ARG A 69 4.39 -4.95 16.23
N GLU A 70 4.92 -4.08 17.09
CA GLU A 70 5.01 -4.31 18.51
C GLU A 70 3.63 -4.53 19.15
N THR A 71 3.57 -5.45 20.12
CA THR A 71 2.34 -5.71 20.88
C THR A 71 2.24 -4.70 22.01
N LEU A 72 1.11 -4.03 22.11
CA LEU A 72 0.81 -3.09 23.17
C LEU A 72 0.19 -3.81 24.38
N PRO A 73 0.43 -3.32 25.61
CA PRO A 73 -0.15 -3.93 26.84
C PRO A 73 -1.68 -3.87 26.87
N GLU A 74 -2.26 -2.85 26.22
CA GLU A 74 -3.69 -2.66 26.10
C GLU A 74 -4.07 -2.22 24.69
N PRO A 75 -5.29 -2.52 24.21
CA PRO A 75 -5.74 -2.06 22.90
C PRO A 75 -5.87 -0.54 22.91
N HIS A 76 -5.24 0.12 21.96
CA HIS A 76 -5.32 1.56 21.79
C HIS A 76 -6.03 1.89 20.47
N SER A 77 -6.93 2.86 20.53
CA SER A 77 -7.65 3.32 19.35
C SER A 77 -7.86 4.82 19.39
N ASN A 78 -7.77 5.45 18.22
CA ASN A 78 -8.11 6.85 18.03
C ASN A 78 -9.14 6.99 16.90
N PHE A 79 -10.39 7.20 17.25
CA PHE A 79 -11.49 7.38 16.30
C PHE A 79 -11.85 8.86 16.06
N MET A 80 -11.03 9.79 16.55
CA MET A 80 -11.24 11.21 16.27
C MET A 80 -10.86 11.50 14.81
N PRO A 81 -11.82 11.92 13.95
CA PRO A 81 -11.52 12.18 12.54
C PRO A 81 -10.58 13.38 12.41
N PHE A 82 -9.59 13.24 11.53
CA PHE A 82 -8.64 14.30 11.17
C PHE A 82 -7.77 14.83 12.33
N TRP A 83 -7.59 14.03 13.40
CA TRP A 83 -6.73 14.38 14.53
C TRP A 83 -5.28 14.60 14.09
N SER A 84 -4.82 13.82 13.12
CA SER A 84 -3.47 13.93 12.53
C SER A 84 -3.19 15.30 11.94
N TYR A 85 -4.18 15.94 11.33
CA TYR A 85 -4.02 17.29 10.78
C TYR A 85 -3.94 18.36 11.89
N GLN A 86 -4.63 18.13 13.02
CA GLN A 86 -4.49 19.01 14.17
C GLN A 86 -3.08 18.89 14.77
N ALA A 87 -2.57 17.66 14.96
CA ALA A 87 -1.21 17.41 15.45
C ALA A 87 -0.14 18.06 14.54
N ILE A 88 -0.29 17.91 13.22
CA ILE A 88 0.58 18.56 12.24
C ILE A 88 0.54 20.10 12.38
N TRP A 89 -0.66 20.67 12.56
CA TRP A 89 -0.81 22.12 12.75
C TRP A 89 -0.14 22.60 14.04
N GLU A 90 -0.13 21.79 15.08
CA GLU A 90 0.53 22.04 16.37
C GLU A 90 2.05 21.81 16.31
N GLY A 91 2.58 21.37 15.16
CA GLY A 91 4.01 21.22 14.87
C GLY A 91 4.55 19.79 15.07
N ASP A 92 3.71 18.78 15.04
CA ASP A 92 4.16 17.38 15.05
C ASP A 92 4.59 16.92 13.65
N ASP A 93 5.88 17.09 13.35
CA ASP A 93 6.47 16.64 12.09
C ASP A 93 6.44 15.10 11.91
N MET A 94 6.37 14.35 13.01
CA MET A 94 6.31 12.88 12.95
C MET A 94 4.97 12.43 12.40
N CYS A 95 3.89 13.04 12.86
CA CYS A 95 2.55 12.76 12.37
C CYS A 95 2.43 13.06 10.85
N LEU A 96 3.09 14.12 10.36
CA LEU A 96 3.16 14.40 8.92
C LEU A 96 3.83 13.27 8.14
N VAL A 97 4.93 12.73 8.66
CA VAL A 97 5.63 11.61 8.02
C VAL A 97 4.77 10.35 8.02
N GLU A 98 4.09 10.05 9.12
CA GLU A 98 3.16 8.91 9.21
C GLU A 98 2.02 9.00 8.19
N VAL A 99 1.37 10.17 8.08
CA VAL A 99 0.34 10.45 7.07
C VAL A 99 0.87 10.20 5.65
N LEU A 100 2.06 10.71 5.33
CA LEU A 100 2.66 10.52 4.01
C LEU A 100 3.00 9.05 3.74
N LEU A 101 3.55 8.34 4.73
CA LEU A 101 3.87 6.92 4.61
C LEU A 101 2.63 6.07 4.35
N ASN A 102 1.52 6.32 5.05
CA ASN A 102 0.27 5.62 4.84
C ASN A 102 -0.26 5.83 3.41
N VAL A 103 -0.23 7.06 2.90
CA VAL A 103 -0.59 7.34 1.50
C VAL A 103 0.34 6.57 0.54
N ILE A 104 1.66 6.68 0.72
CA ILE A 104 2.67 6.06 -0.17
C ILE A 104 2.54 4.54 -0.18
N LEU A 105 2.30 3.93 0.96
CA LEU A 105 2.17 2.49 1.14
C LEU A 105 1.03 1.90 0.28
N PHE A 106 -0.07 2.63 0.09
CA PHE A 106 -1.24 2.18 -0.66
C PHE A 106 -1.24 2.59 -2.15
N ILE A 107 -0.31 3.44 -2.61
CA ILE A 107 -0.17 3.76 -4.03
C ILE A 107 0.02 2.50 -4.90
N PRO A 108 0.92 1.55 -4.57
CA PRO A 108 1.08 0.32 -5.34
C PRO A 108 -0.20 -0.52 -5.40
N VAL A 109 -0.98 -0.58 -4.33
CA VAL A 109 -2.26 -1.31 -4.27
C VAL A 109 -3.21 -0.78 -5.35
N GLY A 110 -3.46 0.53 -5.38
CA GLY A 110 -4.33 1.16 -6.36
C GLY A 110 -3.83 1.04 -7.78
N PHE A 111 -2.51 1.15 -7.98
CA PHE A 111 -1.86 1.00 -9.28
C PHE A 111 -2.01 -0.42 -9.85
N LEU A 112 -1.68 -1.43 -9.06
CA LEU A 112 -1.67 -2.83 -9.48
C LEU A 112 -3.11 -3.38 -9.66
N ALA A 113 -4.05 -2.96 -8.82
CA ALA A 113 -5.45 -3.35 -8.94
C ALA A 113 -6.10 -2.91 -10.27
N CYS A 114 -5.54 -1.89 -10.96
CA CYS A 114 -5.96 -1.49 -12.30
C CYS A 114 -5.73 -2.58 -13.38
N GLY A 115 -4.94 -3.61 -13.11
CA GLY A 115 -4.83 -4.79 -13.96
C GLY A 115 -6.16 -5.50 -14.18
N PHE A 116 -7.09 -5.35 -13.25
CA PHE A 116 -8.40 -6.00 -13.29
C PHE A 116 -9.46 -5.06 -13.83
N ARG A 117 -10.00 -5.34 -15.03
CA ARG A 117 -11.03 -4.50 -15.68
C ARG A 117 -12.26 -4.24 -14.81
N ARG A 118 -12.66 -5.19 -13.94
CA ARG A 118 -13.83 -5.07 -13.06
C ARG A 118 -13.65 -4.02 -11.97
N ILE A 119 -12.41 -3.74 -11.57
CA ILE A 119 -12.07 -2.83 -10.47
C ILE A 119 -11.62 -1.46 -10.99
N ASN A 120 -11.38 -1.29 -12.28
CA ASN A 120 -10.81 -0.07 -12.88
C ASN A 120 -11.80 1.11 -12.91
N ARG A 121 -12.21 1.57 -11.71
CA ARG A 121 -12.97 2.81 -11.47
C ARG A 121 -12.51 3.41 -10.15
N TRP A 122 -12.37 4.73 -10.06
CA TRP A 122 -11.84 5.42 -8.88
C TRP A 122 -12.57 5.06 -7.58
N TRP A 123 -13.90 5.01 -7.57
CA TRP A 123 -14.67 4.65 -6.39
C TRP A 123 -14.49 3.19 -5.95
N LYS A 124 -14.22 2.28 -6.90
CA LYS A 124 -13.90 0.89 -6.58
C LYS A 124 -12.50 0.76 -5.97
N MET A 125 -11.57 1.62 -6.38
CA MET A 125 -10.26 1.71 -5.74
C MET A 125 -10.36 2.28 -4.34
N ALA A 126 -11.18 3.32 -4.16
CA ALA A 126 -11.48 3.84 -2.83
C ALA A 126 -12.07 2.75 -1.92
N LEU A 127 -13.05 2.00 -2.41
CA LEU A 127 -13.65 0.89 -1.67
C LEU A 127 -12.63 -0.21 -1.35
N LEU A 128 -11.78 -0.59 -2.31
CA LEU A 128 -10.74 -1.59 -2.10
C LEU A 128 -9.74 -1.12 -1.03
N GLY A 129 -9.22 0.11 -1.15
CA GLY A 129 -8.30 0.70 -0.17
C GLY A 129 -8.93 0.77 1.23
N CYS A 130 -10.18 1.24 1.30
CA CYS A 130 -10.94 1.32 2.55
C CYS A 130 -11.12 -0.07 3.20
N VAL A 131 -11.53 -1.09 2.43
CA VAL A 131 -11.73 -2.45 2.97
C VAL A 131 -10.42 -3.05 3.48
N ILE A 132 -9.33 -2.93 2.72
CA ILE A 132 -8.02 -3.42 3.14
C ILE A 132 -7.58 -2.70 4.41
N SER A 133 -7.67 -1.37 4.45
CA SER A 133 -7.25 -0.57 5.60
C SER A 133 -8.11 -0.87 6.84
N CYS A 134 -9.43 -0.90 6.72
CA CYS A 134 -10.31 -1.29 7.83
C CYS A 134 -9.99 -2.69 8.36
N SER A 135 -9.56 -3.62 7.49
CA SER A 135 -9.14 -4.96 7.91
C SER A 135 -7.85 -4.91 8.72
N ILE A 136 -6.90 -4.08 8.31
CA ILE A 136 -5.64 -3.85 9.03
C ILE A 136 -5.93 -3.27 10.40
N GLU A 137 -6.65 -2.15 10.46
CA GLU A 137 -7.00 -1.44 11.70
C GLU A 137 -7.77 -2.36 12.68
N GLY A 138 -8.74 -3.12 12.15
CA GLY A 138 -9.48 -4.09 12.96
C GLY A 138 -8.61 -5.20 13.52
N LEU A 139 -7.62 -5.69 12.75
CA LEU A 139 -6.67 -6.69 13.20
C LEU A 139 -5.67 -6.15 14.20
N GLN A 140 -5.19 -4.91 14.02
CA GLN A 140 -4.32 -4.23 14.98
C GLN A 140 -5.02 -4.08 16.33
N LEU A 141 -6.28 -3.63 16.34
CA LEU A 141 -7.08 -3.53 17.55
C LEU A 141 -7.29 -4.89 18.23
N TRP A 142 -7.64 -5.92 17.45
CA TRP A 142 -7.91 -7.26 17.97
C TRP A 142 -6.65 -7.94 18.51
N LEU A 143 -5.52 -7.78 17.82
CA LEU A 143 -4.23 -8.39 18.20
C LEU A 143 -3.41 -7.51 19.13
N GLN A 144 -3.90 -6.32 19.49
CA GLN A 144 -3.20 -5.31 20.31
C GLN A 144 -1.85 -4.90 19.70
N LYS A 145 -1.81 -4.74 18.38
CA LYS A 145 -0.60 -4.41 17.63
C LYS A 145 -0.70 -3.04 16.97
N GLY A 146 -0.03 -2.08 17.60
CA GLY A 146 -0.09 -0.70 17.13
C GLY A 146 -1.37 0.02 17.57
N LEU A 147 -1.60 1.18 17.00
CA LEU A 147 -2.73 2.07 17.29
C LEU A 147 -3.74 1.95 16.15
N CYS A 148 -5.00 1.65 16.49
CA CYS A 148 -6.09 1.62 15.51
C CYS A 148 -6.60 3.05 15.27
N GLU A 149 -6.44 3.56 14.06
CA GLU A 149 -6.73 4.95 13.73
C GLU A 149 -7.68 5.12 12.55
N LEU A 150 -8.69 5.96 12.74
CA LEU A 150 -9.61 6.28 11.66
C LEU A 150 -8.92 7.05 10.52
N ASP A 151 -7.96 7.90 10.85
CA ASP A 151 -7.22 8.70 9.88
C ASP A 151 -6.37 7.83 8.96
N ASP A 152 -5.84 6.71 9.43
CA ASP A 152 -5.10 5.75 8.62
C ASP A 152 -5.99 5.14 7.54
N VAL A 153 -7.25 4.84 7.85
CA VAL A 153 -8.21 4.37 6.83
C VAL A 153 -8.40 5.42 5.73
N PHE A 154 -8.46 6.69 6.09
CA PHE A 154 -8.58 7.77 5.13
C PHE A 154 -7.33 7.91 4.26
N HIS A 155 -6.13 7.95 4.87
CA HIS A 155 -4.86 8.13 4.16
C HIS A 155 -4.53 6.95 3.24
N ASN A 156 -4.74 5.73 3.69
CA ASN A 156 -4.58 4.51 2.92
C ASN A 156 -5.53 4.46 1.72
N THR A 157 -6.79 4.85 1.93
CA THR A 157 -7.78 4.97 0.86
C THR A 157 -7.36 6.02 -0.17
N LEU A 158 -6.87 7.17 0.27
CA LEU A 158 -6.35 8.22 -0.60
C LEU A 158 -5.16 7.71 -1.43
N GLY A 159 -4.23 6.97 -0.81
CA GLY A 159 -3.12 6.32 -1.49
C GLY A 159 -3.56 5.41 -2.63
N ALA A 160 -4.58 4.57 -2.40
CA ALA A 160 -5.14 3.71 -3.43
C ALA A 160 -5.76 4.51 -4.60
N ILE A 161 -6.44 5.62 -4.31
CA ILE A 161 -6.99 6.53 -5.36
C ILE A 161 -5.84 7.18 -6.16
N VAL A 162 -4.80 7.64 -5.50
CA VAL A 162 -3.60 8.23 -6.15
C VAL A 162 -2.92 7.19 -7.05
N GLY A 163 -2.79 5.95 -6.59
CA GLY A 163 -2.26 4.84 -7.38
C GLY A 163 -3.08 4.56 -8.65
N TYR A 164 -4.43 4.58 -8.53
CA TYR A 164 -5.33 4.50 -9.67
C TYR A 164 -5.09 5.66 -10.66
N GLY A 165 -5.01 6.87 -10.16
CA GLY A 165 -4.77 8.07 -10.98
C GLY A 165 -3.45 8.00 -11.73
N SER A 166 -2.38 7.57 -11.05
CA SER A 166 -1.03 7.39 -11.62
C SER A 166 -1.04 6.36 -12.76
N TYR A 167 -1.68 5.21 -12.55
CA TYR A 167 -1.85 4.21 -13.59
C TYR A 167 -2.59 4.78 -14.82
N ARG A 168 -3.72 5.46 -14.62
CA ARG A 168 -4.52 6.06 -15.69
C ARG A 168 -3.73 7.10 -16.48
N TRP A 169 -2.97 7.93 -15.79
CA TRP A 169 -2.09 8.93 -16.40
C TRP A 169 -1.03 8.28 -17.29
N ILE A 170 -0.28 7.30 -16.76
CA ILE A 170 0.76 6.57 -17.52
C ILE A 170 0.15 5.89 -18.74
N ALA A 171 -0.96 5.18 -18.58
CA ALA A 171 -1.64 4.51 -19.68
C ALA A 171 -2.06 5.51 -20.79
N SER A 172 -2.53 6.70 -20.44
CA SER A 172 -2.91 7.74 -21.39
C SER A 172 -1.71 8.30 -22.16
N VAL A 173 -0.58 8.51 -21.49
CA VAL A 173 0.66 9.00 -22.12
C VAL A 173 1.21 7.97 -23.10
N LEU A 174 1.23 6.69 -22.71
CA LEU A 174 1.70 5.62 -23.59
C LEU A 174 0.84 5.44 -24.85
N SER A 175 -0.49 5.49 -24.69
CA SER A 175 -1.41 5.37 -25.84
C SER A 175 -1.24 6.53 -26.84
N ARG A 176 -1.06 7.77 -26.35
CA ARG A 176 -0.81 8.94 -27.22
C ARG A 176 0.50 8.79 -27.99
N ARG A 177 1.57 8.28 -27.35
CA ARG A 177 2.86 8.06 -28.03
C ARG A 177 2.76 7.00 -29.14
N MET A 178 2.05 5.89 -28.88
CA MET A 178 1.85 4.84 -29.87
C MET A 178 1.08 5.34 -31.10
N MET A 179 0.00 6.11 -30.90
CA MET A 179 -0.75 6.71 -32.03
C MET A 179 0.11 7.68 -32.85
N LYS A 180 0.98 8.45 -32.22
CA LYS A 180 1.88 9.38 -32.94
C LYS A 180 2.94 8.66 -33.78
N ASN A 181 3.40 7.49 -33.33
CA ASN A 181 4.39 6.69 -34.08
C ASN A 181 3.77 5.93 -35.27
N ASN A 182 2.51 5.51 -35.16
CA ASN A 182 1.81 4.82 -36.27
C ASN A 182 1.36 5.77 -37.40
N ASN A 183 1.39 7.08 -37.15
CA ASN A 183 1.04 8.10 -38.16
C ASN A 183 2.27 8.72 -38.84
N LYS A 184 3.46 8.17 -38.60
CA LYS A 184 4.70 8.50 -39.31
C LYS A 184 5.12 7.36 -40.21
#